data_9d60decd52dfff6e90a8c12d1f1d67e9
#
_entry.id   9d60decd52dfff6e90a8c12d1f1d67e9
#
_cell.length_a   1.000
_cell.length_b   1.000
_cell.length_c   1.000
_cell.angle_alpha   90.00
_cell.angle_beta   90.00
_cell.angle_gamma   90.00
#
_symmetry.space_group_name_H-M   'P 1'
#
loop_
_entity.id
_entity.type
_entity.pdbx_description
1 polymer ?
#
loop_
_entity_poly.entity_id
_entity_poly.type
_entity_poly.pdbx_seq_one_letter_code
_entity_poly.pdbx_strand_id
1 'polypeptide(L)'
;MSAAPASAASGNAAPYPCSGTYADGFAPVAQRFAGHFRSGAEIGAGLTVYQRGRCVVDLWGGSADVARRTPWARDTRIVVFSVTKGLAAMALALLADRGELDWDAPVATYWPGFAAVGKDAISARTLFNHRAGLVGLRDALTLDDCVLPERYPALVQRLERERPLWEPGRAQGYHAATFGMYARALFEQIRGESIGTFLRRELFEPLGADVSLGTPADVDARIATLYSPTTAQRLLRMFASTLRGDNNEARLMRATLPRDSLPRKAFLNPQLGPMGLTQYNALPVRRSELAWASATASAHGVARAYLPFASAGASGGRTYLRAASLAPIYERQGWSEQDLVLQKPLGWSQGFLKEELTVFSPTRESFGHAGLGGALGWCDPVKELTFGYAMNNLDWRVRSPRAVALCRALYQCEPVRSASA
;
A
#
# COMPACT_ATOMS: atom_id res chain seq x y z
N MET A 1 28.87 -5.53 -14.53
CA MET A 1 28.45 -6.95 -14.66
C MET A 1 26.95 -6.96 -14.68
N SER A 2 26.35 -7.29 -15.82
CA SER A 2 24.89 -7.35 -16.00
C SER A 2 24.29 -8.42 -15.09
N ALA A 3 23.40 -8.03 -14.19
CA ALA A 3 22.65 -8.99 -13.40
C ALA A 3 21.79 -9.84 -14.34
N ALA A 4 21.95 -11.14 -14.29
CA ALA A 4 21.13 -12.06 -15.05
C ALA A 4 19.64 -11.83 -14.73
N PRO A 5 18.73 -11.87 -15.72
CA PRO A 5 17.30 -11.72 -15.47
C PRO A 5 16.85 -12.83 -14.51
N ALA A 6 16.15 -12.42 -13.45
CA ALA A 6 15.59 -13.37 -12.49
C ALA A 6 14.76 -14.43 -13.25
N SER A 7 15.16 -15.67 -13.07
CA SER A 7 14.53 -16.85 -13.68
C SER A 7 13.01 -16.76 -13.52
N ALA A 8 12.29 -16.86 -14.62
CA ALA A 8 10.84 -17.05 -14.61
C ALA A 8 10.51 -18.27 -13.73
N ALA A 9 9.37 -18.25 -13.04
CA ALA A 9 8.91 -19.40 -12.28
C ALA A 9 8.90 -20.62 -13.22
N SER A 10 9.81 -21.56 -13.00
CA SER A 10 9.78 -22.85 -13.67
C SER A 10 8.62 -23.65 -13.07
N GLY A 11 7.60 -23.96 -13.85
CA GLY A 11 6.43 -24.64 -13.30
C GLY A 11 5.28 -24.80 -14.28
N ASN A 12 4.12 -25.08 -13.74
CA ASN A 12 2.90 -25.33 -14.50
C ASN A 12 2.40 -24.06 -15.18
N ALA A 13 1.80 -24.22 -16.37
CA ALA A 13 1.15 -23.12 -17.07
C ALA A 13 -0.08 -22.61 -16.30
N ALA A 14 -0.34 -21.29 -16.40
CA ALA A 14 -1.51 -20.66 -15.78
C ALA A 14 -2.83 -21.28 -16.26
N PRO A 15 -3.83 -21.43 -15.36
CA PRO A 15 -5.17 -21.84 -15.77
C PRO A 15 -5.84 -20.77 -16.64
N TYR A 16 -6.54 -21.22 -17.71
CA TYR A 16 -7.35 -20.33 -18.54
C TYR A 16 -8.35 -19.49 -17.69
N PRO A 17 -8.55 -18.19 -17.95
CA PRO A 17 -8.04 -17.39 -19.08
C PRO A 17 -6.76 -16.56 -18.75
N CYS A 18 -5.93 -17.03 -17.85
CA CYS A 18 -4.72 -16.32 -17.42
C CYS A 18 -3.48 -16.80 -18.17
N SER A 19 -2.43 -16.00 -18.11
CA SER A 19 -1.08 -16.27 -18.58
C SER A 19 -0.11 -16.35 -17.40
N GLY A 20 1.11 -16.89 -17.64
CA GLY A 20 2.16 -17.04 -16.65
C GLY A 20 2.31 -18.44 -16.13
N THR A 21 2.99 -18.59 -15.00
CA THR A 21 3.38 -19.90 -14.43
C THR A 21 3.20 -19.92 -12.91
N TYR A 22 3.12 -21.14 -12.36
CA TYR A 22 3.16 -21.39 -10.93
C TYR A 22 3.91 -22.68 -10.62
N ALA A 23 4.61 -22.73 -9.51
CA ALA A 23 5.35 -23.91 -9.05
C ALA A 23 4.40 -25.02 -8.56
N ASP A 24 4.91 -26.25 -8.46
CA ASP A 24 4.17 -27.38 -7.90
C ASP A 24 3.65 -27.04 -6.48
N GLY A 25 2.44 -27.50 -6.19
CA GLY A 25 1.76 -27.23 -4.92
C GLY A 25 1.05 -25.85 -4.84
N PHE A 26 1.23 -24.94 -5.83
CA PHE A 26 0.56 -23.61 -5.83
C PHE A 26 -0.70 -23.55 -6.72
N ALA A 27 -1.20 -24.68 -7.20
CA ALA A 27 -2.43 -24.76 -7.99
C ALA A 27 -3.66 -24.10 -7.30
N PRO A 28 -3.87 -24.19 -5.97
CA PRO A 28 -5.02 -23.55 -5.33
C PRO A 28 -5.09 -22.04 -5.55
N VAL A 29 -3.97 -21.32 -5.41
CA VAL A 29 -3.94 -19.86 -5.62
C VAL A 29 -4.05 -19.52 -7.11
N ALA A 30 -3.46 -20.30 -8.01
CA ALA A 30 -3.57 -20.10 -9.46
C ALA A 30 -5.03 -20.28 -9.95
N GLN A 31 -5.71 -21.32 -9.48
CA GLN A 31 -7.12 -21.56 -9.80
C GLN A 31 -8.03 -20.47 -9.24
N ARG A 32 -7.73 -19.96 -8.03
CA ARG A 32 -8.47 -18.84 -7.44
C ARG A 32 -8.32 -17.58 -8.25
N PHE A 33 -7.10 -17.25 -8.68
CA PHE A 33 -6.83 -16.09 -9.53
C PHE A 33 -7.59 -16.16 -10.86
N ALA A 34 -7.50 -17.29 -11.58
CA ALA A 34 -8.27 -17.50 -12.81
C ALA A 34 -9.79 -17.47 -12.58
N GLY A 35 -10.24 -17.96 -11.42
CA GLY A 35 -11.66 -17.90 -11.02
C GLY A 35 -12.23 -16.48 -10.93
N HIS A 36 -11.42 -15.50 -10.56
CA HIS A 36 -11.85 -14.09 -10.52
C HIS A 36 -12.16 -13.54 -11.92
N PHE A 37 -11.42 -13.96 -12.95
CA PHE A 37 -11.72 -13.60 -14.34
C PHE A 37 -12.97 -14.32 -14.86
N ARG A 38 -13.10 -15.62 -14.61
CA ARG A 38 -14.29 -16.39 -15.03
C ARG A 38 -15.59 -15.86 -14.41
N SER A 39 -15.52 -15.32 -13.19
CA SER A 39 -16.67 -14.70 -12.53
C SER A 39 -16.93 -13.24 -12.94
N GLY A 40 -16.09 -12.65 -13.77
CA GLY A 40 -16.16 -11.23 -14.15
C GLY A 40 -15.78 -10.26 -13.03
N ALA A 41 -15.17 -10.75 -11.95
CA ALA A 41 -14.73 -9.90 -10.84
C ALA A 41 -13.49 -9.07 -11.21
N GLU A 42 -12.66 -9.56 -12.15
CA GLU A 42 -11.50 -8.85 -12.69
C GLU A 42 -11.73 -8.36 -14.11
N ILE A 43 -11.16 -7.18 -14.42
CA ILE A 43 -10.98 -6.66 -15.80
C ILE A 43 -9.56 -6.99 -16.23
N GLY A 44 -8.57 -6.57 -15.47
CA GLY A 44 -7.16 -6.88 -15.65
C GLY A 44 -6.46 -6.93 -14.31
N ALA A 45 -5.56 -7.89 -14.14
CA ALA A 45 -4.79 -8.08 -12.92
C ALA A 45 -3.49 -8.86 -13.13
N GLY A 46 -2.55 -8.67 -12.19
CA GLY A 46 -1.37 -9.50 -12.01
C GLY A 46 -1.25 -9.98 -10.56
N LEU A 47 -0.70 -11.15 -10.36
CA LEU A 47 -0.40 -11.76 -9.08
C LEU A 47 0.98 -12.38 -9.10
N THR A 48 1.84 -11.98 -8.16
CA THR A 48 3.17 -12.56 -8.01
C THR A 48 3.43 -12.92 -6.56
N VAL A 49 3.98 -14.12 -6.34
CA VAL A 49 4.38 -14.61 -5.03
C VAL A 49 5.82 -15.10 -5.11
N TYR A 50 6.61 -14.68 -4.13
CA TYR A 50 7.92 -15.28 -3.86
C TYR A 50 7.86 -16.05 -2.55
N GLN A 51 8.57 -17.18 -2.51
CA GLN A 51 8.85 -17.94 -1.29
C GLN A 51 10.34 -18.27 -1.24
N ARG A 52 11.00 -17.94 -0.12
CA ARG A 52 12.45 -18.16 0.07
C ARG A 52 13.27 -17.59 -1.09
N GLY A 53 12.93 -16.37 -1.51
CA GLY A 53 13.59 -15.64 -2.59
C GLY A 53 13.31 -16.18 -4.01
N ARG A 54 12.54 -17.29 -4.18
CA ARG A 54 12.18 -17.87 -5.49
C ARG A 54 10.79 -17.43 -5.89
N CYS A 55 10.61 -17.04 -7.15
CA CYS A 55 9.29 -16.76 -7.70
C CYS A 55 8.51 -18.06 -7.87
N VAL A 56 7.44 -18.25 -7.11
CA VAL A 56 6.62 -19.48 -7.10
C VAL A 56 5.27 -19.30 -7.77
N VAL A 57 4.81 -18.06 -7.94
CA VAL A 57 3.60 -17.71 -8.70
C VAL A 57 3.88 -16.42 -9.45
N ASP A 58 3.62 -16.39 -10.74
CA ASP A 58 3.72 -15.22 -11.60
C ASP A 58 2.64 -15.29 -12.67
N LEU A 59 1.51 -14.66 -12.40
CA LEU A 59 0.27 -14.78 -13.16
C LEU A 59 -0.27 -13.42 -13.54
N TRP A 60 -0.84 -13.30 -14.74
CA TRP A 60 -1.54 -12.10 -15.19
C TRP A 60 -2.65 -12.47 -16.17
N GLY A 61 -3.57 -11.53 -16.40
CA GLY A 61 -4.65 -11.75 -17.36
C GLY A 61 -5.59 -10.57 -17.50
N GLY A 62 -6.48 -10.69 -18.47
CA GLY A 62 -7.49 -9.70 -18.76
C GLY A 62 -6.99 -8.50 -19.57
N SER A 63 -7.58 -7.32 -19.34
CA SER A 63 -7.35 -6.11 -20.13
C SER A 63 -6.74 -4.99 -19.27
N ALA A 64 -5.66 -4.41 -19.77
CA ALA A 64 -5.05 -3.20 -19.20
C ALA A 64 -5.87 -1.94 -19.58
N ASP A 65 -6.41 -1.90 -20.79
CA ASP A 65 -7.33 -0.85 -21.25
C ASP A 65 -8.43 -1.46 -22.12
N VAL A 66 -9.66 -1.42 -21.63
CA VAL A 66 -10.81 -2.02 -22.32
C VAL A 66 -11.14 -1.25 -23.63
N ALA A 67 -11.09 0.09 -23.60
CA ALA A 67 -11.43 0.93 -24.75
C ALA A 67 -10.42 0.76 -25.90
N ARG A 68 -9.14 0.65 -25.55
CA ARG A 68 -8.05 0.43 -26.50
C ARG A 68 -7.81 -1.04 -26.82
N ARG A 69 -8.53 -1.96 -26.16
CA ARG A 69 -8.34 -3.41 -26.29
C ARG A 69 -6.91 -3.87 -25.98
N THR A 70 -6.24 -3.16 -25.06
CA THR A 70 -4.86 -3.49 -24.66
C THR A 70 -4.90 -4.64 -23.67
N PRO A 71 -4.24 -5.79 -23.95
CA PRO A 71 -4.18 -6.88 -22.99
C PRO A 71 -3.31 -6.53 -21.78
N TRP A 72 -3.60 -7.16 -20.65
CA TRP A 72 -2.73 -7.09 -19.48
C TRP A 72 -1.50 -7.97 -19.71
N ALA A 73 -0.31 -7.40 -19.60
CA ALA A 73 0.97 -8.10 -19.69
C ALA A 73 1.60 -8.29 -18.31
N ARG A 74 2.64 -9.10 -18.22
CA ARG A 74 3.40 -9.36 -16.99
C ARG A 74 3.91 -8.09 -16.33
N ASP A 75 4.36 -7.13 -17.14
CA ASP A 75 4.94 -5.86 -16.73
C ASP A 75 3.94 -4.69 -16.76
N THR A 76 2.65 -4.99 -16.93
CA THR A 76 1.60 -3.97 -16.81
C THR A 76 1.60 -3.39 -15.42
N ARG A 77 1.65 -2.06 -15.34
CA ARG A 77 1.65 -1.30 -14.08
C ARG A 77 0.29 -0.64 -13.87
N ILE A 78 -0.03 -0.42 -12.63
CA ILE A 78 -1.24 0.30 -12.21
C ILE A 78 -0.96 1.12 -10.96
N VAL A 79 -1.75 2.14 -10.70
CA VAL A 79 -1.76 2.86 -9.42
C VAL A 79 -2.20 1.91 -8.31
N VAL A 80 -1.34 1.72 -7.31
CA VAL A 80 -1.56 0.72 -6.24
C VAL A 80 -2.15 1.31 -4.96
N PHE A 81 -2.59 2.57 -5.01
CA PHE A 81 -3.18 3.27 -3.87
C PHE A 81 -2.37 3.11 -2.58
N SER A 82 -3.03 2.74 -1.48
CA SER A 82 -2.37 2.70 -0.16
C SER A 82 -1.26 1.66 -0.01
N VAL A 83 -1.01 0.78 -0.99
CA VAL A 83 0.25 0.02 -1.04
C VAL A 83 1.44 0.99 -1.05
N THR A 84 1.27 2.18 -1.62
CA THR A 84 2.25 3.28 -1.58
C THR A 84 2.71 3.62 -0.16
N LYS A 85 1.83 3.52 0.86
CA LYS A 85 2.23 3.77 2.25
C LYS A 85 3.25 2.75 2.76
N GLY A 86 3.08 1.48 2.38
CA GLY A 86 4.07 0.44 2.66
C GLY A 86 5.42 0.75 2.03
N LEU A 87 5.41 1.26 0.78
CA LEU A 87 6.64 1.68 0.10
C LEU A 87 7.28 2.91 0.79
N ALA A 88 6.48 3.88 1.22
CA ALA A 88 6.98 5.01 2.00
C ALA A 88 7.53 4.57 3.37
N ALA A 89 6.88 3.61 4.04
CA ALA A 89 7.40 3.01 5.27
C ALA A 89 8.74 2.30 5.06
N MET A 90 8.97 1.68 3.88
CA MET A 90 10.28 1.12 3.52
C MET A 90 11.37 2.19 3.48
N ALA A 91 11.09 3.39 2.94
CA ALA A 91 12.04 4.50 2.95
C ALA A 91 12.39 4.93 4.38
N LEU A 92 11.39 5.08 5.25
CA LEU A 92 11.60 5.42 6.66
C LEU A 92 12.38 4.32 7.40
N ALA A 93 12.11 3.04 7.11
CA ALA A 93 12.85 1.91 7.67
C ALA A 93 14.32 1.94 7.24
N LEU A 94 14.62 2.30 5.99
CA LEU A 94 16.00 2.47 5.51
C LEU A 94 16.71 3.65 6.19
N LEU A 95 16.03 4.76 6.46
CA LEU A 95 16.59 5.86 7.25
C LEU A 95 16.90 5.41 8.68
N ALA A 96 15.98 4.67 9.30
CA ALA A 96 16.17 4.16 10.67
C ALA A 96 17.34 3.16 10.74
N ASP A 97 17.44 2.27 9.74
CA ASP A 97 18.58 1.33 9.64
C ASP A 97 19.92 2.03 9.56
N ARG A 98 19.98 3.19 8.88
CA ARG A 98 21.19 4.02 8.73
C ARG A 98 21.46 4.93 9.95
N GLY A 99 20.57 4.95 10.94
CA GLY A 99 20.65 5.86 12.10
C GLY A 99 20.28 7.31 11.77
N GLU A 100 19.65 7.56 10.62
CA GLU A 100 19.20 8.88 10.17
C GLU A 100 17.81 9.23 10.74
N LEU A 101 17.05 8.24 11.21
CA LEU A 101 15.75 8.38 11.87
C LEU A 101 15.70 7.48 13.12
N ASP A 102 15.41 8.07 14.27
CA ASP A 102 14.99 7.35 15.48
C ASP A 102 13.46 7.37 15.57
N TRP A 103 12.85 6.19 15.61
CA TRP A 103 11.40 6.05 15.70
C TRP A 103 10.80 6.65 16.98
N ASP A 104 11.57 6.71 18.04
CA ASP A 104 11.13 7.21 19.36
C ASP A 104 11.46 8.68 19.59
N ALA A 105 12.35 9.25 18.76
CA ALA A 105 12.61 10.68 18.78
C ALA A 105 11.41 11.50 18.29
N PRO A 106 11.19 12.69 18.83
CA PRO A 106 10.22 13.65 18.31
C PRO A 106 10.47 13.97 16.84
N VAL A 107 9.40 14.01 16.03
CA VAL A 107 9.50 14.45 14.63
C VAL A 107 10.13 15.83 14.50
N ALA A 108 9.88 16.70 15.48
CA ALA A 108 10.44 18.04 15.58
C ALA A 108 11.99 18.08 15.60
N THR A 109 12.64 16.99 16.01
CA THR A 109 14.11 16.84 15.95
C THR A 109 14.64 16.96 14.50
N TYR A 110 13.88 16.44 13.56
CA TYR A 110 14.24 16.42 12.12
C TYR A 110 13.55 17.51 11.32
N TRP A 111 12.38 17.95 11.80
CA TRP A 111 11.51 18.94 11.17
C TRP A 111 11.04 19.97 12.21
N PRO A 112 11.83 21.04 12.49
CA PRO A 112 11.53 22.00 13.55
C PRO A 112 10.14 22.65 13.44
N GLY A 113 9.67 22.96 12.23
CA GLY A 113 8.34 23.52 11.99
C GLY A 113 7.19 22.61 12.45
N PHE A 114 7.43 21.31 12.55
CA PHE A 114 6.44 20.37 13.05
C PHE A 114 6.10 20.57 14.53
N ALA A 115 7.00 21.16 15.34
CA ALA A 115 6.76 21.42 16.78
C ALA A 115 5.57 22.34 17.04
N ALA A 116 5.14 23.09 16.04
CA ALA A 116 4.04 24.05 16.20
C ALA A 116 2.76 23.38 16.72
N VAL A 117 1.99 24.17 17.47
CA VAL A 117 0.62 23.85 17.93
C VAL A 117 0.52 22.56 18.76
N GLY A 118 1.52 22.29 19.61
CA GLY A 118 1.50 21.17 20.57
C GLY A 118 1.88 19.82 19.96
N LYS A 119 2.72 19.80 18.92
CA LYS A 119 3.22 18.57 18.30
C LYS A 119 4.70 18.26 18.63
N ASP A 120 5.31 19.07 19.49
CA ASP A 120 6.74 19.00 19.85
C ASP A 120 7.19 17.64 20.37
N ALA A 121 6.30 16.93 21.10
CA ALA A 121 6.59 15.61 21.69
C ALA A 121 6.12 14.42 20.83
N ILE A 122 5.51 14.64 19.65
CA ILE A 122 5.04 13.55 18.81
C ILE A 122 6.23 12.83 18.19
N SER A 123 6.43 11.55 18.53
CA SER A 123 7.47 10.72 17.92
C SER A 123 7.09 10.25 16.52
N ALA A 124 8.11 9.88 15.71
CA ALA A 124 7.90 9.27 14.41
C ALA A 124 7.04 7.99 14.54
N ARG A 125 7.27 7.16 15.57
CA ARG A 125 6.46 5.98 15.88
C ARG A 125 4.99 6.31 16.08
N THR A 126 4.69 7.34 16.89
CA THR A 126 3.31 7.78 17.15
C THR A 126 2.63 8.27 15.87
N LEU A 127 3.35 9.05 15.06
CA LEU A 127 2.83 9.59 13.81
C LEU A 127 2.51 8.47 12.79
N PHE A 128 3.48 7.60 12.51
CA PHE A 128 3.34 6.61 11.45
C PHE A 128 2.60 5.34 11.87
N ASN A 129 2.38 5.12 13.17
CA ASN A 129 1.43 4.12 13.65
C ASN A 129 0.00 4.66 13.81
N HIS A 130 -0.31 5.79 13.13
CA HIS A 130 -1.65 6.38 13.05
C HIS A 130 -2.26 6.80 14.41
N ARG A 131 -1.42 7.20 15.35
CA ARG A 131 -1.84 7.57 16.71
C ARG A 131 -1.66 9.06 17.05
N ALA A 132 -1.18 9.85 16.09
CA ALA A 132 -0.88 11.27 16.31
C ALA A 132 -2.11 12.19 16.31
N GLY A 133 -3.30 11.71 15.94
CA GLY A 133 -4.49 12.57 15.83
C GLY A 133 -4.52 13.46 14.59
N LEU A 134 -3.67 13.20 13.61
CA LEU A 134 -3.48 14.03 12.41
C LEU A 134 -4.10 13.38 11.17
N VAL A 135 -5.33 12.88 11.29
CA VAL A 135 -6.00 12.09 10.23
C VAL A 135 -6.46 12.92 9.02
N GLY A 136 -6.53 14.22 9.12
CA GLY A 136 -6.93 15.14 8.04
C GLY A 136 -6.56 16.57 8.43
N LEU A 137 -6.59 17.50 7.47
CA LEU A 137 -6.38 18.91 7.70
C LEU A 137 -7.74 19.62 7.88
N ARG A 138 -7.75 20.69 8.67
CA ARG A 138 -8.95 21.53 8.88
C ARG A 138 -9.31 22.28 7.61
N ASP A 139 -8.31 22.82 6.93
CA ASP A 139 -8.50 23.52 5.68
C ASP A 139 -8.72 22.51 4.56
N ALA A 140 -9.70 22.80 3.71
CA ALA A 140 -9.94 21.97 2.53
C ALA A 140 -8.75 22.04 1.58
N LEU A 141 -8.32 20.88 1.11
CA LEU A 141 -7.34 20.71 0.05
C LEU A 141 -8.02 20.19 -1.20
N THR A 142 -7.53 20.62 -2.34
CA THR A 142 -7.76 19.96 -3.62
C THR A 142 -6.60 19.00 -3.92
N LEU A 143 -6.80 18.11 -4.89
CA LEU A 143 -5.71 17.25 -5.32
C LEU A 143 -4.56 18.08 -5.94
N ASP A 144 -4.87 19.21 -6.60
CA ASP A 144 -3.88 20.13 -7.18
C ASP A 144 -2.95 20.74 -6.11
N ASP A 145 -3.46 20.98 -4.88
CA ASP A 145 -2.61 21.45 -3.78
C ASP A 145 -1.54 20.42 -3.36
N CYS A 146 -1.74 19.17 -3.76
CA CYS A 146 -0.82 18.07 -3.43
C CYS A 146 0.09 17.66 -4.61
N VAL A 147 -0.36 17.88 -5.87
CA VAL A 147 0.37 17.41 -7.05
C VAL A 147 1.21 18.50 -7.71
N LEU A 148 0.84 19.78 -7.57
CA LEU A 148 1.56 20.88 -8.19
C LEU A 148 2.79 21.27 -7.36
N PRO A 149 4.00 21.20 -7.93
CA PRO A 149 5.24 21.44 -7.17
C PRO A 149 5.27 22.81 -6.51
N GLU A 150 4.75 23.85 -7.18
CA GLU A 150 4.70 25.21 -6.66
C GLU A 150 3.78 25.39 -5.45
N ARG A 151 2.84 24.46 -5.22
CA ARG A 151 1.93 24.47 -4.06
C ARG A 151 2.46 23.65 -2.88
N TYR A 152 3.45 22.82 -3.10
CA TYR A 152 3.97 21.92 -2.08
C TYR A 152 4.51 22.67 -0.83
N PRO A 153 5.25 23.80 -0.93
CA PRO A 153 5.67 24.54 0.25
C PRO A 153 4.50 25.03 1.12
N ALA A 154 3.38 25.44 0.49
CA ALA A 154 2.18 25.84 1.21
C ALA A 154 1.50 24.64 1.88
N LEU A 155 1.53 23.46 1.27
CA LEU A 155 1.06 22.22 1.89
C LEU A 155 1.87 21.89 3.15
N VAL A 156 3.20 21.96 3.09
CA VAL A 156 4.10 21.73 4.23
C VAL A 156 3.75 22.68 5.39
N GLN A 157 3.57 23.97 5.12
CA GLN A 157 3.16 24.93 6.14
C GLN A 157 1.78 24.61 6.77
N ARG A 158 0.82 24.08 6.00
CA ARG A 158 -0.46 23.62 6.53
C ARG A 158 -0.28 22.43 7.47
N LEU A 159 0.58 21.47 7.11
CA LEU A 159 0.92 20.32 7.96
C LEU A 159 1.54 20.77 9.29
N GLU A 160 2.40 21.77 9.27
CA GLU A 160 3.01 22.36 10.47
C GLU A 160 1.98 23.01 11.40
N ARG A 161 0.95 23.66 10.83
CA ARG A 161 -0.10 24.37 11.58
C ARG A 161 -1.27 23.48 11.99
N GLU A 162 -1.34 22.22 11.51
CA GLU A 162 -2.44 21.32 11.86
C GLU A 162 -2.31 20.85 13.31
N ARG A 163 -3.43 20.90 14.05
CA ARG A 163 -3.51 20.44 15.43
C ARG A 163 -4.02 19.00 15.50
N PRO A 164 -3.48 18.18 16.39
CA PRO A 164 -4.06 16.86 16.68
C PRO A 164 -5.55 16.98 17.06
N LEU A 165 -6.36 16.06 16.55
CA LEU A 165 -7.80 15.97 16.84
C LEU A 165 -8.07 15.22 18.16
N TRP A 166 -7.07 14.58 18.71
CA TRP A 166 -7.03 13.95 20.04
C TRP A 166 -5.60 13.97 20.57
N GLU A 167 -5.45 13.71 21.85
CA GLU A 167 -4.14 13.63 22.50
C GLU A 167 -3.28 12.52 21.85
N PRO A 168 -2.11 12.85 21.29
CA PRO A 168 -1.25 11.89 20.63
C PRO A 168 -0.94 10.66 21.49
N GLY A 169 -1.05 9.46 20.90
CA GLY A 169 -0.87 8.20 21.61
C GLY A 169 -2.14 7.62 22.26
N ARG A 170 -3.19 8.39 22.52
CA ARG A 170 -4.40 7.91 23.21
C ARG A 170 -5.33 7.08 22.34
N ALA A 171 -5.46 7.43 21.07
CA ALA A 171 -6.37 6.75 20.16
C ALA A 171 -5.67 6.46 18.82
N GLN A 172 -6.29 5.63 18.01
CA GLN A 172 -5.82 5.27 16.69
C GLN A 172 -6.87 5.62 15.64
N GLY A 173 -6.45 6.30 14.58
CA GLY A 173 -7.30 6.61 13.43
C GLY A 173 -6.47 6.66 12.15
N TYR A 174 -6.87 5.92 11.15
CA TYR A 174 -6.14 5.78 9.90
C TYR A 174 -5.90 7.13 9.21
N HIS A 175 -4.64 7.53 9.07
CA HIS A 175 -4.21 8.75 8.36
C HIS A 175 -4.24 8.48 6.86
N ALA A 176 -5.42 8.57 6.22
CA ALA A 176 -5.63 8.06 4.87
C ALA A 176 -4.75 8.75 3.81
N ALA A 177 -4.67 10.08 3.83
CA ALA A 177 -3.81 10.88 2.97
C ALA A 177 -2.63 11.47 3.75
N THR A 178 -2.89 11.97 4.94
CA THR A 178 -1.90 12.69 5.75
C THR A 178 -0.70 11.86 6.15
N PHE A 179 -0.83 10.52 6.27
CA PHE A 179 0.33 9.63 6.42
C PHE A 179 1.41 9.92 5.37
N GLY A 180 1.04 9.91 4.10
CA GLY A 180 2.00 10.12 3.02
C GLY A 180 2.46 11.58 2.90
N MET A 181 1.60 12.54 3.27
CA MET A 181 1.99 13.95 3.32
C MET A 181 3.10 14.15 4.35
N TYR A 182 2.91 13.65 5.58
CA TYR A 182 3.92 13.72 6.64
C TYR A 182 5.15 12.88 6.33
N ALA A 183 4.99 11.69 5.74
CA ALA A 183 6.12 10.82 5.38
C ALA A 183 7.03 11.49 4.35
N ARG A 184 6.45 12.07 3.30
CA ARG A 184 7.20 12.81 2.27
C ARG A 184 7.90 14.02 2.88
N ALA A 185 7.17 14.86 3.63
CA ALA A 185 7.73 16.06 4.22
C ALA A 185 8.87 15.74 5.20
N LEU A 186 8.68 14.80 6.13
CA LEU A 186 9.73 14.39 7.06
C LEU A 186 10.94 13.79 6.32
N PHE A 187 10.71 12.95 5.32
CA PHE A 187 11.78 12.35 4.54
C PHE A 187 12.63 13.41 3.84
N GLU A 188 12.00 14.39 3.17
CA GLU A 188 12.67 15.49 2.49
C GLU A 188 13.42 16.41 3.46
N GLN A 189 12.91 16.63 4.69
CA GLN A 189 13.63 17.36 5.74
C GLN A 189 14.92 16.65 6.18
N ILE A 190 14.89 15.31 6.27
CA ILE A 190 16.07 14.52 6.66
C ILE A 190 17.09 14.43 5.52
N ARG A 191 16.62 14.19 4.29
CA ARG A 191 17.51 13.81 3.17
C ARG A 191 17.82 14.93 2.19
N GLY A 192 16.97 15.97 2.10
CA GLY A 192 17.10 16.99 1.06
C GLY A 192 16.86 16.45 -0.37
N GLU A 193 16.32 15.24 -0.51
CA GLU A 193 15.99 14.62 -1.79
C GLU A 193 14.57 14.00 -1.75
N SER A 194 13.98 13.71 -2.93
CA SER A 194 12.65 13.13 -2.99
C SER A 194 12.65 11.67 -2.55
N ILE A 195 11.57 11.27 -1.87
CA ILE A 195 11.38 9.89 -1.38
C ILE A 195 11.32 8.89 -2.54
N GLY A 196 10.75 9.26 -3.69
CA GLY A 196 10.69 8.40 -4.88
C GLY A 196 12.05 8.18 -5.51
N THR A 197 12.89 9.25 -5.62
CA THR A 197 14.26 9.14 -6.12
C THR A 197 15.11 8.24 -5.22
N PHE A 198 15.00 8.42 -3.90
CA PHE A 198 15.73 7.60 -2.94
C PHE A 198 15.33 6.12 -3.05
N LEU A 199 14.03 5.82 -3.00
CA LEU A 199 13.53 4.44 -3.10
C LEU A 199 13.93 3.77 -4.41
N ARG A 200 13.89 4.50 -5.52
CA ARG A 200 14.33 3.98 -6.82
C ARG A 200 15.79 3.55 -6.76
N ARG A 201 16.69 4.42 -6.31
CA ARG A 201 18.14 4.19 -6.24
C ARG A 201 18.53 3.10 -5.23
N GLU A 202 17.94 3.16 -4.03
CA GLU A 202 18.39 2.35 -2.90
C GLU A 202 17.72 0.97 -2.85
N LEU A 203 16.49 0.86 -3.38
CA LEU A 203 15.68 -0.35 -3.23
C LEU A 203 15.18 -0.91 -4.56
N PHE A 204 14.45 -0.12 -5.38
CA PHE A 204 13.71 -0.68 -6.50
C PHE A 204 14.62 -1.11 -7.66
N GLU A 205 15.52 -0.27 -8.12
CA GLU A 205 16.47 -0.62 -9.19
C GLU A 205 17.39 -1.79 -8.79
N PRO A 206 18.02 -1.79 -7.61
CA PRO A 206 18.85 -2.92 -7.21
C PRO A 206 18.09 -4.24 -7.06
N LEU A 207 16.81 -4.19 -6.68
CA LEU A 207 15.95 -5.37 -6.61
C LEU A 207 15.37 -5.75 -7.98
N GLY A 208 15.46 -4.90 -9.00
CA GLY A 208 14.70 -5.03 -10.23
C GLY A 208 13.19 -5.02 -9.97
N ALA A 209 12.75 -4.27 -8.96
CA ALA A 209 11.35 -4.10 -8.61
C ALA A 209 10.72 -3.03 -9.51
N ASP A 210 9.79 -3.43 -10.36
CA ASP A 210 9.09 -2.56 -11.31
C ASP A 210 8.04 -1.70 -10.61
N VAL A 211 8.52 -0.71 -9.86
CA VAL A 211 7.73 0.21 -9.02
C VAL A 211 8.27 1.63 -9.20
N SER A 212 7.39 2.63 -9.14
CA SER A 212 7.79 4.04 -9.05
C SER A 212 6.84 4.80 -8.14
N LEU A 213 7.39 5.69 -7.32
CA LEU A 213 6.69 6.80 -6.70
C LEU A 213 7.17 8.07 -7.43
N GLY A 214 6.24 8.80 -8.07
CA GLY A 214 6.61 9.71 -9.15
C GLY A 214 6.93 8.92 -10.43
N THR A 215 5.87 8.53 -11.15
CA THR A 215 5.98 7.65 -12.34
C THR A 215 6.72 8.34 -13.47
N PRO A 216 7.84 7.79 -14.00
CA PRO A 216 8.56 8.37 -15.12
C PRO A 216 7.82 8.18 -16.46
N ALA A 217 8.18 8.97 -17.47
CA ALA A 217 7.48 8.99 -18.74
C ALA A 217 7.66 7.72 -19.59
N ASP A 218 8.81 7.10 -19.49
CA ASP A 218 9.19 5.90 -20.24
C ASP A 218 8.32 4.67 -19.94
N VAL A 219 7.61 4.66 -18.79
CA VAL A 219 6.72 3.55 -18.42
C VAL A 219 5.24 3.82 -18.75
N ASP A 220 4.87 4.98 -19.30
CA ASP A 220 3.47 5.33 -19.55
C ASP A 220 2.72 4.33 -20.43
N ALA A 221 3.38 3.77 -21.44
CA ALA A 221 2.79 2.77 -22.31
C ALA A 221 2.38 1.46 -21.59
N ARG A 222 2.94 1.21 -20.41
CA ARG A 222 2.65 0.02 -19.60
C ARG A 222 1.63 0.29 -18.48
N ILE A 223 1.13 1.53 -18.36
CA ILE A 223 0.18 1.89 -17.30
C ILE A 223 -1.24 1.52 -17.72
N ALA A 224 -1.86 0.62 -16.96
CA ALA A 224 -3.26 0.25 -17.15
C ALA A 224 -4.21 1.38 -16.75
N THR A 225 -5.36 1.43 -17.41
CA THR A 225 -6.46 2.34 -17.06
C THR A 225 -7.18 1.82 -15.82
N LEU A 226 -7.31 2.66 -14.82
CA LEU A 226 -8.01 2.39 -13.56
C LEU A 226 -9.53 2.55 -13.77
N TYR A 227 -10.29 1.53 -13.43
CA TYR A 227 -11.75 1.52 -13.45
C TYR A 227 -12.30 1.53 -12.04
N SER A 228 -13.26 2.39 -11.77
CA SER A 228 -13.89 2.52 -10.44
C SER A 228 -15.40 2.61 -10.60
N PRO A 229 -16.17 2.01 -9.69
CA PRO A 229 -17.57 2.36 -9.56
C PRO A 229 -17.70 3.86 -9.36
N THR A 230 -18.72 4.47 -9.94
CA THR A 230 -19.02 5.89 -9.70
C THR A 230 -19.30 6.13 -8.22
N THR A 231 -19.12 7.38 -7.77
CA THR A 231 -19.41 7.74 -6.38
C THR A 231 -20.84 7.34 -6.00
N ALA A 232 -21.82 7.59 -6.87
CA ALA A 232 -23.22 7.21 -6.66
C ALA A 232 -23.39 5.70 -6.52
N GLN A 233 -22.78 4.89 -7.42
CA GLN A 233 -22.82 3.43 -7.33
C GLN A 233 -22.18 2.91 -6.05
N ARG A 234 -21.05 3.51 -5.63
CA ARG A 234 -20.37 3.15 -4.38
C ARG A 234 -21.24 3.45 -3.17
N LEU A 235 -21.83 4.64 -3.08
CA LEU A 235 -22.72 5.04 -2.01
C LEU A 235 -23.97 4.15 -1.95
N LEU A 236 -24.60 3.85 -3.09
CA LEU A 236 -25.75 2.97 -3.15
C LEU A 236 -25.42 1.56 -2.63
N ARG A 237 -24.27 0.99 -3.04
CA ARG A 237 -23.83 -0.33 -2.58
C ARG A 237 -23.48 -0.32 -1.09
N MET A 238 -22.84 0.74 -0.59
CA MET A 238 -22.55 0.90 0.84
C MET A 238 -23.86 1.02 1.64
N PHE A 239 -24.82 1.81 1.16
CA PHE A 239 -26.14 1.92 1.79
C PHE A 239 -26.87 0.56 1.80
N ALA A 240 -26.91 -0.13 0.66
CA ALA A 240 -27.52 -1.47 0.58
C ALA A 240 -26.84 -2.48 1.51
N SER A 241 -25.54 -2.29 1.83
CA SER A 241 -24.85 -3.15 2.80
C SER A 241 -25.36 -2.96 4.23
N THR A 242 -25.91 -1.77 4.57
CA THR A 242 -26.48 -1.52 5.89
C THR A 242 -27.73 -2.35 6.15
N LEU A 243 -28.45 -2.74 5.09
CA LEU A 243 -29.63 -3.60 5.17
C LEU A 243 -29.28 -5.08 5.43
N ARG A 244 -28.00 -5.45 5.26
CA ARG A 244 -27.49 -6.81 5.46
C ARG A 244 -26.89 -7.05 6.85
N GLY A 245 -27.15 -6.15 7.79
CA GLY A 245 -26.68 -6.23 9.16
C GLY A 245 -25.42 -5.39 9.46
N ASP A 246 -24.82 -5.63 10.63
CA ASP A 246 -23.64 -4.89 11.07
C ASP A 246 -22.37 -5.48 10.46
N ASN A 247 -21.94 -4.88 9.35
CA ASN A 247 -20.69 -5.18 8.68
C ASN A 247 -19.80 -3.92 8.62
N ASN A 248 -18.54 -4.11 8.21
CA ASN A 248 -17.57 -3.03 8.20
C ASN A 248 -17.96 -1.85 7.30
N GLU A 249 -18.56 -2.12 6.15
CA GLU A 249 -19.02 -1.10 5.22
C GLU A 249 -20.19 -0.29 5.80
N ALA A 250 -21.09 -0.95 6.51
CA ALA A 250 -22.22 -0.31 7.19
C ALA A 250 -21.72 0.59 8.34
N ARG A 251 -20.76 0.12 9.14
CA ARG A 251 -20.15 0.94 10.21
C ARG A 251 -19.46 2.16 9.64
N LEU A 252 -18.63 1.98 8.61
CA LEU A 252 -17.94 3.09 7.95
C LEU A 252 -18.93 4.08 7.34
N MET A 253 -19.99 3.61 6.68
CA MET A 253 -21.02 4.47 6.10
C MET A 253 -21.67 5.33 7.20
N ARG A 254 -22.13 4.71 8.30
CA ARG A 254 -22.72 5.44 9.44
C ARG A 254 -21.76 6.46 10.03
N ALA A 255 -20.49 6.07 10.22
CA ALA A 255 -19.46 6.96 10.74
C ALA A 255 -19.11 8.13 9.80
N THR A 256 -19.40 8.00 8.50
CA THR A 256 -19.15 9.05 7.49
C THR A 256 -20.32 10.05 7.38
N LEU A 257 -21.51 9.76 7.94
CA LEU A 257 -22.68 10.64 7.82
C LEU A 257 -22.48 12.03 8.47
N PRO A 258 -21.94 12.17 9.71
CA PRO A 258 -21.75 13.48 10.29
C PRO A 258 -20.75 14.33 9.49
N ARG A 259 -21.06 15.62 9.30
CA ARG A 259 -20.24 16.52 8.47
C ARG A 259 -18.80 16.66 8.96
N ASP A 260 -18.59 16.65 10.28
CA ASP A 260 -17.27 16.83 10.91
C ASP A 260 -16.61 15.51 11.33
N SER A 261 -17.09 14.38 10.80
CA SER A 261 -16.60 13.07 11.18
C SER A 261 -15.14 12.82 10.75
N LEU A 262 -14.42 12.03 11.54
CA LEU A 262 -13.04 11.65 11.25
C LEU A 262 -12.88 10.91 9.90
N PRO A 263 -13.78 9.97 9.53
CA PRO A 263 -13.72 9.35 8.20
C PRO A 263 -13.82 10.36 7.06
N ARG A 264 -14.69 11.38 7.17
CA ARG A 264 -14.77 12.43 6.14
C ARG A 264 -13.48 13.24 6.05
N LYS A 265 -12.94 13.69 7.19
CA LYS A 265 -11.67 14.43 7.23
C LYS A 265 -10.54 13.62 6.61
N ALA A 266 -10.49 12.32 6.86
CA ALA A 266 -9.44 11.45 6.36
C ALA A 266 -9.57 11.10 4.87
N PHE A 267 -10.80 10.89 4.35
CA PHE A 267 -11.01 10.38 2.99
C PHE A 267 -11.46 11.41 1.96
N LEU A 268 -12.03 12.53 2.40
CA LEU A 268 -12.51 13.58 1.50
C LEU A 268 -11.60 14.81 1.47
N ASN A 269 -10.44 14.73 2.08
CA ASN A 269 -9.42 15.76 2.05
C ASN A 269 -8.05 15.12 1.76
N PRO A 270 -7.46 15.34 0.57
CA PRO A 270 -7.86 16.27 -0.48
C PRO A 270 -9.09 15.84 -1.28
N GLN A 271 -9.82 16.84 -1.80
CA GLN A 271 -10.96 16.62 -2.69
C GLN A 271 -10.48 16.13 -4.05
N LEU A 272 -11.07 15.03 -4.55
CA LEU A 272 -10.69 14.41 -5.82
C LEU A 272 -11.35 15.06 -7.06
N GLY A 273 -12.29 16.00 -6.84
CA GLY A 273 -13.05 16.59 -7.95
C GLY A 273 -14.08 15.64 -8.57
N PRO A 274 -14.66 16.00 -9.74
CA PRO A 274 -15.81 15.30 -10.31
C PRO A 274 -15.49 13.88 -10.81
N MET A 275 -14.24 13.62 -11.19
CA MET A 275 -13.81 12.29 -11.64
C MET A 275 -13.61 11.29 -10.51
N GLY A 276 -13.62 11.73 -9.25
CA GLY A 276 -13.42 10.87 -8.09
C GLY A 276 -12.11 10.08 -8.19
N LEU A 277 -12.16 8.78 -7.89
CA LEU A 277 -10.95 7.94 -7.88
C LEU A 277 -10.29 7.76 -9.26
N THR A 278 -11.02 7.96 -10.37
CA THR A 278 -10.40 7.87 -11.70
C THR A 278 -9.48 9.05 -12.02
N GLN A 279 -9.46 10.10 -11.16
CA GLN A 279 -8.46 11.17 -11.21
C GLN A 279 -7.02 10.64 -11.11
N TYR A 280 -6.82 9.49 -10.47
CA TYR A 280 -5.52 8.84 -10.41
C TYR A 280 -5.01 8.29 -11.77
N ASN A 281 -5.83 8.27 -12.82
CA ASN A 281 -5.37 8.05 -14.20
C ASN A 281 -4.65 9.27 -14.80
N ALA A 282 -4.85 10.46 -14.25
CA ALA A 282 -4.27 11.69 -14.77
C ALA A 282 -2.75 11.72 -14.61
N LEU A 283 -2.05 12.19 -15.67
CA LEU A 283 -0.59 12.29 -15.69
C LEU A 283 -0.03 13.11 -14.50
N PRO A 284 -0.54 14.30 -14.15
CA PRO A 284 0.00 15.06 -13.04
C PRO A 284 -0.03 14.29 -11.72
N VAL A 285 -1.10 13.51 -11.47
CA VAL A 285 -1.24 12.71 -10.26
C VAL A 285 -0.22 11.56 -10.23
N ARG A 286 -0.03 10.87 -11.35
CA ARG A 286 0.95 9.77 -11.44
C ARG A 286 2.41 10.25 -11.41
N ARG A 287 2.67 11.46 -11.95
CA ARG A 287 4.01 12.10 -11.91
C ARG A 287 4.39 12.58 -10.51
N SER A 288 3.39 12.92 -9.68
CA SER A 288 3.64 13.42 -8.33
C SER A 288 3.94 12.29 -7.36
N GLU A 289 4.68 12.62 -6.30
CA GLU A 289 5.02 11.71 -5.22
C GLU A 289 4.00 11.82 -4.08
N LEU A 290 2.74 11.39 -4.35
CA LEU A 290 1.74 11.28 -3.30
C LEU A 290 2.00 10.00 -2.49
N ALA A 291 2.85 10.10 -1.48
CA ALA A 291 3.34 8.94 -0.71
C ALA A 291 2.24 8.17 0.07
N TRP A 292 0.97 8.48 -0.19
CA TRP A 292 -0.17 7.70 0.31
C TRP A 292 -0.89 6.87 -0.75
N ALA A 293 -0.72 7.18 -2.10
CA ALA A 293 -1.59 6.55 -3.09
C ALA A 293 -1.07 6.52 -4.54
N SER A 294 -0.09 7.33 -4.98
CA SER A 294 0.22 7.51 -6.41
C SER A 294 1.28 6.57 -6.97
N ALA A 295 1.88 5.70 -6.17
CA ALA A 295 2.84 4.75 -6.71
C ALA A 295 2.20 3.90 -7.80
N THR A 296 2.94 3.68 -8.89
CA THR A 296 2.57 2.74 -9.94
C THR A 296 3.49 1.54 -9.89
N ALA A 297 2.93 0.35 -10.01
CA ALA A 297 3.69 -0.89 -9.92
C ALA A 297 3.05 -2.01 -10.73
N SER A 298 3.86 -2.95 -11.18
CA SER A 298 3.40 -4.29 -11.55
C SER A 298 3.26 -5.17 -10.31
N ALA A 299 2.49 -6.26 -10.39
CA ALA A 299 2.40 -7.22 -9.28
C ALA A 299 3.77 -7.79 -8.90
N HIS A 300 4.57 -8.09 -9.93
CA HIS A 300 5.94 -8.57 -9.78
C HIS A 300 6.82 -7.53 -9.05
N GLY A 301 6.70 -6.26 -9.41
CA GLY A 301 7.44 -5.17 -8.76
C GLY A 301 7.08 -5.03 -7.28
N VAL A 302 5.79 -5.07 -6.94
CA VAL A 302 5.34 -5.04 -5.55
C VAL A 302 5.92 -6.20 -4.76
N ALA A 303 5.79 -7.45 -5.25
CA ALA A 303 6.31 -8.62 -4.54
C ALA A 303 7.83 -8.54 -4.32
N ARG A 304 8.59 -8.05 -5.31
CA ARG A 304 10.05 -7.90 -5.20
C ARG A 304 10.47 -6.84 -4.20
N ALA A 305 9.74 -5.73 -4.11
CA ALA A 305 10.05 -4.67 -3.15
C ALA A 305 10.05 -5.16 -1.69
N TYR A 306 9.23 -6.17 -1.38
CA TYR A 306 9.16 -6.78 -0.06
C TYR A 306 10.22 -7.87 0.20
N LEU A 307 11.00 -8.33 -0.78
CA LEU A 307 11.95 -9.44 -0.59
C LEU A 307 12.91 -9.24 0.58
N PRO A 308 13.63 -8.10 0.72
CA PRO A 308 14.52 -7.91 1.86
C PRO A 308 13.78 -7.98 3.19
N PHE A 309 12.54 -7.52 3.23
CA PHE A 309 11.72 -7.46 4.43
C PHE A 309 11.21 -8.84 4.89
N ALA A 310 11.12 -9.80 3.96
CA ALA A 310 10.77 -11.19 4.28
C ALA A 310 11.99 -12.08 4.51
N SER A 311 13.21 -11.62 4.19
CA SER A 311 14.41 -12.45 4.13
C SER A 311 15.57 -11.82 4.93
N ALA A 312 15.33 -11.50 6.20
CA ALA A 312 16.31 -10.98 7.16
C ALA A 312 17.14 -9.78 6.66
N GLY A 313 16.54 -8.93 5.81
CA GLY A 313 17.17 -7.71 5.29
C GLY A 313 17.98 -7.89 4.01
N ALA A 314 18.06 -9.09 3.46
CA ALA A 314 18.88 -9.38 2.29
C ALA A 314 18.08 -9.94 1.11
N SER A 315 18.52 -9.70 -0.10
CA SER A 315 18.00 -10.31 -1.32
C SER A 315 19.04 -10.26 -2.43
N GLY A 316 19.13 -11.33 -3.24
CA GLY A 316 20.04 -11.39 -4.38
C GLY A 316 21.52 -11.19 -4.02
N GLY A 317 21.96 -11.60 -2.84
CA GLY A 317 23.35 -11.44 -2.36
C GLY A 317 23.66 -10.01 -1.84
N ARG A 318 22.68 -9.11 -1.78
CA ARG A 318 22.84 -7.75 -1.23
C ARG A 318 22.05 -7.60 0.06
N THR A 319 22.67 -6.98 1.06
CA THR A 319 21.99 -6.55 2.29
C THR A 319 21.44 -5.14 2.08
N TYR A 320 20.17 -4.94 2.38
CA TYR A 320 19.44 -3.67 2.30
C TYR A 320 19.21 -3.07 3.68
N LEU A 321 18.89 -3.93 4.67
CA LEU A 321 18.70 -3.57 6.06
C LEU A 321 19.35 -4.63 6.96
N ARG A 322 19.74 -4.23 8.16
CA ARG A 322 20.17 -5.19 9.18
C ARG A 322 18.98 -5.97 9.74
N ALA A 323 19.16 -7.22 10.06
CA ALA A 323 18.10 -8.03 10.68
C ALA A 323 17.56 -7.39 11.99
N ALA A 324 18.42 -6.75 12.76
CA ALA A 324 18.05 -6.02 13.99
C ALA A 324 17.08 -4.85 13.71
N SER A 325 17.17 -4.21 12.55
CA SER A 325 16.27 -3.12 12.16
C SER A 325 14.89 -3.63 11.72
N LEU A 326 14.79 -4.90 11.33
CA LEU A 326 13.54 -5.53 10.94
C LEU A 326 12.74 -6.09 12.14
N ALA A 327 13.42 -6.54 13.19
CA ALA A 327 12.76 -7.15 14.33
C ALA A 327 11.62 -6.29 14.92
N PRO A 328 11.76 -4.96 15.12
CA PRO A 328 10.67 -4.13 15.59
C PRO A 328 9.48 -4.03 14.61
N ILE A 329 9.72 -4.22 13.29
CA ILE A 329 8.65 -4.21 12.28
C ILE A 329 7.80 -5.47 12.39
N TYR A 330 8.40 -6.60 12.78
CA TYR A 330 7.70 -7.88 12.94
C TYR A 330 6.76 -7.86 14.15
N GLU A 331 7.01 -7.01 15.12
CA GLU A 331 6.14 -6.82 16.27
C GLU A 331 4.98 -5.86 15.95
N ARG A 332 3.81 -6.10 16.53
CA ARG A 332 2.69 -5.18 16.45
C ARG A 332 2.82 -4.10 17.52
N GLN A 333 3.08 -2.86 17.11
CA GLN A 333 3.35 -1.72 18.00
C GLN A 333 2.10 -0.89 18.32
N GLY A 334 1.11 -0.89 17.45
CA GLY A 334 -0.18 -0.25 17.65
C GLY A 334 -1.32 -1.22 17.36
N TRP A 335 -2.37 -1.15 18.18
CA TRP A 335 -3.60 -1.91 17.98
C TRP A 335 -4.81 -1.09 18.37
N SER A 336 -5.88 -1.24 17.61
CA SER A 336 -7.20 -0.75 17.96
C SER A 336 -8.25 -1.79 17.56
N GLU A 337 -9.14 -2.15 18.47
CA GLU A 337 -10.29 -3.00 18.17
C GLU A 337 -11.25 -2.31 17.20
N GLN A 338 -11.26 -0.97 17.24
CA GLN A 338 -12.04 -0.15 16.34
C GLN A 338 -11.29 1.13 16.02
N ASP A 339 -10.58 1.12 14.88
CA ASP A 339 -9.93 2.32 14.33
C ASP A 339 -10.97 3.42 14.10
N LEU A 340 -10.70 4.64 14.57
CA LEU A 340 -11.66 5.75 14.54
C LEU A 340 -12.06 6.19 13.11
N VAL A 341 -11.25 5.85 12.12
CA VAL A 341 -11.47 6.22 10.71
C VAL A 341 -12.04 5.04 9.92
N LEU A 342 -11.40 3.87 9.97
CA LEU A 342 -11.82 2.68 9.19
C LEU A 342 -12.90 1.84 9.87
N GLN A 343 -13.23 2.12 11.15
CA GLN A 343 -14.30 1.47 11.91
C GLN A 343 -14.17 -0.05 11.99
N LYS A 344 -12.95 -0.55 12.12
CA LYS A 344 -12.61 -1.98 12.21
C LYS A 344 -11.31 -2.20 12.98
N PRO A 345 -11.00 -3.44 13.39
CA PRO A 345 -9.72 -3.76 14.01
C PRO A 345 -8.55 -3.48 13.07
N LEU A 346 -7.49 -2.85 13.59
CA LEU A 346 -6.27 -2.53 12.84
C LEU A 346 -5.02 -2.56 13.72
N GLY A 347 -3.96 -3.16 13.20
CA GLY A 347 -2.63 -3.17 13.79
C GLY A 347 -1.59 -2.44 12.93
N TRP A 348 -0.60 -1.83 13.57
CA TRP A 348 0.46 -1.08 12.93
C TRP A 348 1.84 -1.38 13.52
N SER A 349 2.86 -1.25 12.69
CA SER A 349 4.25 -1.25 13.10
C SER A 349 5.08 -0.40 12.15
N GLN A 350 5.70 0.68 12.66
CA GLN A 350 6.59 1.55 11.90
C GLN A 350 6.04 1.96 10.52
N GLY A 351 4.75 2.28 10.47
CA GLY A 351 4.05 2.70 9.24
C GLY A 351 3.51 1.56 8.38
N PHE A 352 3.86 0.32 8.64
CA PHE A 352 3.27 -0.84 7.97
C PHE A 352 1.97 -1.27 8.63
N LEU A 353 1.02 -1.68 7.80
CA LEU A 353 -0.17 -2.40 8.25
C LEU A 353 0.25 -3.80 8.71
N LYS A 354 -0.10 -4.14 9.94
CA LYS A 354 0.09 -5.47 10.50
C LYS A 354 -1.09 -6.39 10.19
N GLU A 355 -0.90 -7.64 10.43
CA GLU A 355 -1.96 -8.63 10.33
C GLU A 355 -3.21 -8.17 11.13
N GLU A 356 -4.38 -8.36 10.52
CA GLU A 356 -5.69 -8.02 11.05
C GLU A 356 -6.53 -9.26 11.23
N LEU A 357 -6.46 -9.92 12.38
CA LEU A 357 -7.32 -11.06 12.68
C LEU A 357 -7.29 -12.13 11.56
N THR A 358 -6.12 -12.47 11.05
CA THR A 358 -5.90 -13.48 10.02
C THR A 358 -6.54 -13.19 8.65
N VAL A 359 -6.75 -11.91 8.30
CA VAL A 359 -7.40 -11.55 7.03
C VAL A 359 -6.50 -11.87 5.83
N PHE A 360 -5.21 -11.46 5.89
CA PHE A 360 -4.26 -11.69 4.80
C PHE A 360 -3.27 -12.81 5.10
N SER A 361 -2.94 -13.04 6.36
CA SER A 361 -1.97 -14.03 6.81
C SER A 361 -2.37 -14.60 8.17
N PRO A 362 -2.12 -15.89 8.44
CA PRO A 362 -2.22 -16.44 9.79
C PRO A 362 -1.03 -16.08 10.69
N THR A 363 0.03 -15.51 10.13
CA THR A 363 1.30 -15.21 10.81
C THR A 363 1.26 -13.80 11.39
N ARG A 364 1.53 -13.67 12.71
CA ARG A 364 1.46 -12.38 13.44
C ARG A 364 2.56 -11.40 13.02
N GLU A 365 3.70 -11.90 12.63
CA GLU A 365 4.88 -11.15 12.18
C GLU A 365 4.66 -10.53 10.81
N SER A 366 3.70 -11.04 10.03
CA SER A 366 3.41 -10.56 8.67
C SER A 366 2.94 -9.11 8.65
N PHE A 367 3.25 -8.41 7.56
CA PHE A 367 2.95 -7.00 7.39
C PHE A 367 2.99 -6.59 5.90
N GLY A 368 2.52 -5.39 5.65
CA GLY A 368 2.52 -4.81 4.31
C GLY A 368 1.57 -3.63 4.22
N HIS A 369 0.86 -3.49 3.11
CA HIS A 369 -0.26 -2.55 3.02
C HIS A 369 -1.25 -2.97 1.93
N ALA A 370 -2.54 -2.83 2.24
CA ALA A 370 -3.62 -3.01 1.29
C ALA A 370 -3.98 -1.69 0.62
N GLY A 371 -4.16 -1.71 -0.70
CA GLY A 371 -4.62 -0.59 -1.49
C GLY A 371 -6.14 -0.54 -1.63
N LEU A 372 -6.67 0.67 -1.79
CA LEU A 372 -8.09 0.87 -2.09
C LEU A 372 -8.49 0.08 -3.34
N GLY A 373 -9.60 -0.63 -3.26
CA GLY A 373 -10.15 -1.40 -4.38
C GLY A 373 -9.53 -2.78 -4.57
N GLY A 374 -8.41 -3.13 -3.87
CA GLY A 374 -7.95 -4.52 -3.86
C GLY A 374 -6.46 -4.76 -4.02
N ALA A 375 -5.66 -3.80 -4.50
CA ALA A 375 -4.22 -3.98 -4.58
C ALA A 375 -3.64 -4.38 -3.22
N LEU A 376 -2.61 -5.22 -3.21
CA LEU A 376 -1.97 -5.71 -1.99
C LEU A 376 -0.48 -5.88 -2.20
N GLY A 377 0.31 -5.29 -1.29
CA GLY A 377 1.71 -5.61 -1.09
C GLY A 377 1.88 -6.16 0.31
N TRP A 378 2.39 -7.38 0.45
CA TRP A 378 2.43 -8.09 1.73
C TRP A 378 3.64 -8.99 1.83
N CYS A 379 4.18 -9.16 3.04
CA CYS A 379 5.17 -10.18 3.32
C CYS A 379 4.89 -10.90 4.63
N ASP A 380 5.36 -12.13 4.69
CA ASP A 380 5.34 -13.01 5.84
C ASP A 380 6.78 -13.50 6.09
N PRO A 381 7.48 -12.91 7.07
CA PRO A 381 8.88 -13.25 7.31
C PRO A 381 9.08 -14.66 7.89
N VAL A 382 8.06 -15.22 8.56
CA VAL A 382 8.12 -16.59 9.10
C VAL A 382 8.07 -17.64 8.00
N LYS A 383 7.29 -17.40 6.96
CA LYS A 383 7.19 -18.27 5.78
C LYS A 383 8.10 -17.82 4.64
N GLU A 384 8.88 -16.75 4.82
CA GLU A 384 9.69 -16.10 3.80
C GLU A 384 8.90 -15.83 2.50
N LEU A 385 7.65 -15.36 2.67
CA LEU A 385 6.74 -15.08 1.58
C LEU A 385 6.69 -13.58 1.28
N THR A 386 6.64 -13.25 -0.02
CA THR A 386 6.17 -11.94 -0.48
C THR A 386 5.04 -12.08 -1.48
N PHE A 387 4.11 -11.15 -1.45
CA PHE A 387 2.89 -11.18 -2.23
C PHE A 387 2.65 -9.82 -2.86
N GLY A 388 2.51 -9.78 -4.16
CA GLY A 388 2.13 -8.60 -4.94
C GLY A 388 0.89 -8.89 -5.77
N TYR A 389 -0.17 -8.10 -5.56
CA TYR A 389 -1.40 -8.16 -6.35
C TYR A 389 -1.75 -6.77 -6.84
N ALA A 390 -1.82 -6.60 -8.14
CA ALA A 390 -2.13 -5.35 -8.83
C ALA A 390 -3.29 -5.58 -9.80
N MET A 391 -4.30 -4.70 -9.79
CA MET A 391 -5.51 -4.85 -10.59
C MET A 391 -6.12 -3.49 -10.92
N ASN A 392 -6.89 -3.39 -12.00
CA ASN A 392 -7.47 -2.13 -12.45
C ASN A 392 -8.98 -1.99 -12.20
N ASN A 393 -9.68 -3.05 -11.78
CA ASN A 393 -11.10 -2.99 -11.42
C ASN A 393 -11.27 -2.77 -9.92
N LEU A 394 -11.49 -1.53 -9.47
CA LEU A 394 -11.62 -1.22 -8.05
C LEU A 394 -12.89 -1.84 -7.43
N ASP A 395 -12.71 -2.59 -6.35
CA ASP A 395 -13.83 -2.99 -5.50
C ASP A 395 -14.39 -1.76 -4.75
N TRP A 396 -15.68 -1.77 -4.48
CA TRP A 396 -16.34 -0.72 -3.72
C TRP A 396 -16.15 -0.85 -2.21
N ARG A 397 -15.76 -2.04 -1.73
CA ARG A 397 -15.59 -2.35 -0.31
C ARG A 397 -14.26 -1.80 0.23
N VAL A 398 -14.21 -1.63 1.53
CA VAL A 398 -12.99 -1.27 2.26
C VAL A 398 -11.93 -2.36 2.10
N ARG A 399 -12.35 -3.62 2.16
CA ARG A 399 -11.49 -4.79 1.96
C ARG A 399 -11.99 -5.60 0.77
N SER A 400 -11.18 -5.71 -0.27
CA SER A 400 -11.56 -6.50 -1.44
C SER A 400 -11.60 -8.00 -1.10
N PRO A 401 -12.72 -8.68 -1.32
CA PRO A 401 -12.81 -10.12 -1.11
C PRO A 401 -11.90 -10.90 -2.06
N ARG A 402 -11.48 -10.31 -3.20
CA ARG A 402 -10.56 -10.93 -4.16
C ARG A 402 -9.17 -11.12 -3.54
N ALA A 403 -8.58 -10.05 -3.00
CA ALA A 403 -7.28 -10.12 -2.32
C ALA A 403 -7.30 -11.10 -1.15
N VAL A 404 -8.35 -11.04 -0.32
CA VAL A 404 -8.53 -11.96 0.82
C VAL A 404 -8.61 -13.42 0.34
N ALA A 405 -9.37 -13.69 -0.73
CA ALA A 405 -9.52 -15.05 -1.25
C ALA A 405 -8.21 -15.60 -1.85
N LEU A 406 -7.40 -14.73 -2.48
CA LEU A 406 -6.07 -15.10 -2.98
C LEU A 406 -5.11 -15.44 -1.83
N CYS A 407 -5.07 -14.62 -0.77
CA CYS A 407 -4.26 -14.91 0.40
C CYS A 407 -4.67 -16.22 1.08
N ARG A 408 -5.97 -16.44 1.30
CA ARG A 408 -6.48 -17.69 1.86
C ARG A 408 -6.09 -18.90 1.02
N ALA A 409 -6.19 -18.79 -0.31
CA ALA A 409 -5.76 -19.88 -1.20
C ALA A 409 -4.25 -20.11 -1.15
N LEU A 410 -3.44 -19.06 -1.02
CA LEU A 410 -1.98 -19.16 -0.88
C LEU A 410 -1.60 -19.94 0.38
N TYR A 411 -2.21 -19.62 1.53
CA TYR A 411 -1.92 -20.33 2.78
C TYR A 411 -2.51 -21.74 2.85
N GLN A 412 -3.34 -22.14 1.87
CA GLN A 412 -3.77 -23.53 1.68
C GLN A 412 -2.79 -24.34 0.83
N CYS A 413 -1.86 -23.71 0.13
CA CYS A 413 -0.84 -24.38 -0.67
C CYS A 413 0.10 -25.21 0.22
N GLU A 414 0.37 -26.46 -0.18
CA GLU A 414 1.18 -27.38 0.60
C GLU A 414 2.57 -26.81 0.93
N PRO A 415 3.35 -26.23 -0.02
CA PRO A 415 4.68 -25.69 0.29
C PRO A 415 4.67 -24.55 1.30
N VAL A 416 3.54 -23.81 1.43
CA VAL A 416 3.38 -22.74 2.41
C VAL A 416 2.99 -23.32 3.78
N ARG A 417 2.14 -24.35 3.80
CA ARG A 417 1.72 -25.02 5.03
C ARG A 417 2.85 -25.76 5.72
N SER A 418 3.62 -26.51 4.92
CA SER A 418 4.74 -27.34 5.39
C SER A 418 6.02 -26.56 5.70
N ALA A 419 6.13 -25.29 5.25
CA ALA A 419 7.25 -24.44 5.65
C ALA A 419 7.21 -24.26 7.17
N SER A 420 8.09 -24.95 7.90
CA SER A 420 8.34 -24.74 9.32
C SER A 420 8.83 -23.30 9.54
N ALA A 421 8.45 -22.74 10.69
CA ALA A 421 8.96 -21.45 11.18
C ALA A 421 10.48 -21.53 11.43
#